data_15f0acda3368c340616d26cc9dc6c0b1
#
_entry.id   15f0acda3368c340616d26cc9dc6c0b1
#
_cell.length_a   1.000
_cell.length_b   1.000
_cell.length_c   1.000
_cell.angle_alpha   90.00
_cell.angle_beta   90.00
_cell.angle_gamma   90.00
#
_symmetry.space_group_name_H-M   'P 1'
#
loop_
_entity.id
_entity.type
_entity.pdbx_description
1 polymer ?
#
loop_
_entity_poly.entity_id
_entity_poly.type
_entity_poly.pdbx_seq_one_letter_code
_entity_poly.pdbx_strand_id
1 'polypeptide(L)'
;VVARKNGKSLEAAADGNMTFRNGGFGERVFCMAPKFDQADIIYNSIWQQIQLDPEWQDMKKRSQEKDTQHRKVFDDSAMARHRMTDLYIPATNCTVKKISFNNKSSDGFNPSLAILDEVAAWEGDKGLKQYEVMKSGQGARPDGLLLSCTTSGYVNDSIFDELTKRSTRFLLGDSKETRLLPFMYMIDDVDKWNDINELRKANPNLGVSITVDYLLEEIAVAEGSLSKKAEFICKYCNIKQNSSLAWLPAQVVNGASGEHMKLEDFSGCYCVGGIDLSQTRDLTACTAVI
;
A
#
# COMPACT_ATOMS: atom_id res chain seq x y z
N VAL A 1 6.05 4.73 -0.37
CA VAL A 1 5.38 4.79 0.96
C VAL A 1 5.10 6.24 1.30
N VAL A 2 3.85 6.58 1.59
CA VAL A 2 3.47 7.96 1.97
C VAL A 2 2.27 7.91 2.93
N ALA A 3 2.16 8.88 3.84
CA ALA A 3 1.12 8.95 4.85
C ALA A 3 -0.30 8.98 4.26
N ARG A 4 -1.33 8.76 5.10
CA ARG A 4 -2.75 8.79 4.68
C ARG A 4 -3.15 10.15 4.11
N LYS A 5 -4.14 10.15 3.20
CA LYS A 5 -4.73 11.36 2.58
C LYS A 5 -3.77 12.18 1.71
N ASN A 6 -2.67 11.59 1.25
CA ASN A 6 -1.70 12.24 0.36
C ASN A 6 -1.87 11.87 -1.12
N GLY A 7 -3.04 11.44 -1.57
CA GLY A 7 -3.34 11.27 -2.99
C GLY A 7 -2.87 9.98 -3.66
N LYS A 8 -2.27 9.01 -2.93
CA LYS A 8 -1.72 7.75 -3.48
C LYS A 8 -2.61 7.05 -4.49
N SER A 9 -3.86 6.81 -4.12
CA SER A 9 -4.79 6.04 -4.95
C SER A 9 -5.22 6.83 -6.19
N LEU A 10 -5.26 8.17 -6.10
CA LEU A 10 -5.57 9.04 -7.24
C LEU A 10 -4.42 9.07 -8.25
N GLU A 11 -3.18 9.17 -7.78
CA GLU A 11 -1.97 9.09 -8.60
C GLU A 11 -1.85 7.73 -9.28
N ALA A 12 -1.99 6.65 -8.52
CA ALA A 12 -1.99 5.29 -9.07
C ALA A 12 -3.10 5.08 -10.11
N ALA A 13 -4.27 5.70 -9.92
CA ALA A 13 -5.33 5.68 -10.91
C ALA A 13 -4.98 6.48 -12.17
N ALA A 14 -4.26 7.58 -12.05
CA ALA A 14 -3.78 8.35 -13.21
C ALA A 14 -2.78 7.55 -14.05
N ASP A 15 -1.82 6.87 -13.41
CA ASP A 15 -0.89 5.97 -14.09
C ASP A 15 -1.62 4.82 -14.78
N GLY A 16 -2.62 4.25 -14.09
CA GLY A 16 -3.50 3.22 -14.64
C GLY A 16 -4.27 3.68 -15.86
N ASN A 17 -4.85 4.89 -15.81
CA ASN A 17 -5.56 5.51 -16.93
C ASN A 17 -4.62 5.79 -18.10
N MET A 18 -3.45 6.36 -17.84
CA MET A 18 -2.45 6.64 -18.85
C MET A 18 -2.00 5.36 -19.58
N THR A 19 -1.65 4.32 -18.83
CA THR A 19 -1.24 3.02 -19.42
C THR A 19 -2.37 2.40 -20.24
N PHE A 20 -3.60 2.46 -19.74
CA PHE A 20 -4.76 1.86 -20.38
C PHE A 20 -5.14 2.56 -21.69
N ARG A 21 -5.08 3.90 -21.74
CA ARG A 21 -5.53 4.68 -22.89
C ARG A 21 -4.41 4.99 -23.90
N ASN A 22 -3.22 5.28 -23.42
CA ASN A 22 -2.10 5.75 -24.25
C ASN A 22 -1.04 4.67 -24.50
N GLY A 23 -1.20 3.51 -23.87
CA GLY A 23 -0.34 2.35 -24.11
C GLY A 23 -0.54 1.73 -25.49
N GLY A 24 0.29 0.77 -25.82
CA GLY A 24 0.24 0.03 -27.08
C GLY A 24 -0.94 -0.94 -27.15
N PHE A 25 -0.86 -1.86 -28.11
CA PHE A 25 -1.86 -2.90 -28.27
C PHE A 25 -1.71 -3.97 -27.16
N GLY A 26 -2.83 -4.32 -26.52
CA GLY A 26 -2.91 -5.41 -25.54
C GLY A 26 -2.36 -5.06 -24.16
N GLU A 27 -2.39 -3.78 -23.75
CA GLU A 27 -2.00 -3.41 -22.40
C GLU A 27 -2.92 -3.96 -21.33
N ARG A 28 -2.32 -4.40 -20.23
CA ARG A 28 -3.00 -5.03 -19.11
C ARG A 28 -2.68 -4.31 -17.81
N VAL A 29 -3.66 -3.59 -17.28
CA VAL A 29 -3.55 -2.92 -15.98
C VAL A 29 -4.28 -3.77 -14.94
N PHE A 30 -3.62 -4.04 -13.82
CA PHE A 30 -4.21 -4.78 -12.70
C PHE A 30 -4.21 -3.91 -11.45
N CYS A 31 -5.37 -3.73 -10.82
CA CYS A 31 -5.53 -3.11 -9.51
C CYS A 31 -5.69 -4.22 -8.48
N MET A 32 -4.72 -4.37 -7.58
CA MET A 32 -4.68 -5.43 -6.58
C MET A 32 -4.63 -4.86 -5.17
N ALA A 33 -5.45 -5.43 -4.28
CA ALA A 33 -5.45 -5.15 -2.85
C ALA A 33 -5.84 -6.40 -2.05
N PRO A 34 -5.63 -6.43 -0.72
CA PRO A 34 -6.03 -7.55 0.12
C PRO A 34 -7.53 -7.86 0.02
N LYS A 35 -8.35 -6.83 -0.04
CA LYS A 35 -9.82 -6.94 -0.20
C LYS A 35 -10.23 -6.41 -1.57
N PHE A 36 -11.24 -7.05 -2.15
CA PHE A 36 -11.78 -6.66 -3.46
C PHE A 36 -12.29 -5.21 -3.48
N ASP A 37 -12.98 -4.78 -2.42
CA ASP A 37 -13.50 -3.42 -2.30
C ASP A 37 -12.38 -2.35 -2.26
N GLN A 38 -11.20 -2.69 -1.78
CA GLN A 38 -10.03 -1.79 -1.80
C GLN A 38 -9.46 -1.66 -3.22
N ALA A 39 -9.34 -2.79 -3.95
CA ALA A 39 -8.92 -2.76 -5.35
C ALA A 39 -9.93 -1.98 -6.22
N ASP A 40 -11.21 -2.00 -5.84
CA ASP A 40 -12.29 -1.28 -6.50
C ASP A 40 -12.12 0.25 -6.42
N ILE A 41 -11.51 0.77 -5.36
CA ILE A 41 -11.27 2.21 -5.20
C ILE A 41 -10.41 2.76 -6.34
N ILE A 42 -9.27 2.13 -6.63
CA ILE A 42 -8.39 2.56 -7.73
C ILE A 42 -9.06 2.32 -9.08
N TYR A 43 -9.66 1.16 -9.28
CA TYR A 43 -10.36 0.81 -10.50
C TYR A 43 -11.48 1.81 -10.84
N ASN A 44 -12.32 2.17 -9.86
CA ASN A 44 -13.37 3.16 -10.04
C ASN A 44 -12.82 4.57 -10.25
N SER A 45 -11.69 4.90 -9.61
CA SER A 45 -11.01 6.18 -9.87
C SER A 45 -10.50 6.29 -11.31
N ILE A 46 -9.96 5.21 -11.87
CA ILE A 46 -9.58 5.15 -13.30
C ILE A 46 -10.82 5.43 -14.17
N TRP A 47 -11.92 4.74 -13.88
CA TRP A 47 -13.15 4.93 -14.66
C TRP A 47 -13.73 6.34 -14.55
N GLN A 48 -13.72 6.93 -13.35
CA GLN A 48 -14.16 8.32 -13.13
C GLN A 48 -13.28 9.32 -13.92
N GLN A 49 -11.96 9.14 -13.93
CA GLN A 49 -11.06 9.99 -14.72
C GLN A 49 -11.38 9.91 -16.23
N ILE A 50 -11.65 8.69 -16.75
CA ILE A 50 -12.05 8.49 -18.14
C ILE A 50 -13.37 9.22 -18.43
N GLN A 51 -14.37 9.10 -17.53
CA GLN A 51 -15.66 9.75 -17.71
C GLN A 51 -15.59 11.28 -17.68
N LEU A 52 -14.62 11.86 -16.99
CA LEU A 52 -14.40 13.31 -16.94
C LEU A 52 -13.62 13.83 -18.15
N ASP A 53 -13.04 12.96 -18.96
CA ASP A 53 -12.29 13.35 -20.14
C ASP A 53 -13.22 13.87 -21.24
N PRO A 54 -13.00 15.12 -21.73
CA PRO A 54 -13.81 15.70 -22.79
C PRO A 54 -13.84 14.87 -24.08
N GLU A 55 -12.71 14.24 -24.44
CA GLU A 55 -12.61 13.39 -25.64
C GLU A 55 -13.50 12.15 -25.50
N TRP A 56 -13.48 11.49 -24.34
CA TRP A 56 -14.36 10.35 -24.09
C TRP A 56 -15.84 10.76 -24.11
N GLN A 57 -16.17 11.93 -23.55
CA GLN A 57 -17.52 12.47 -23.56
C GLN A 57 -18.02 12.79 -24.98
N ASP A 58 -17.14 13.34 -25.85
CA ASP A 58 -17.48 13.57 -27.24
C ASP A 58 -17.70 12.24 -27.99
N MET A 59 -16.79 11.28 -27.84
CA MET A 59 -16.94 9.94 -28.41
C MET A 59 -18.25 9.29 -27.96
N LYS A 60 -18.62 9.43 -26.68
CA LYS A 60 -19.86 8.89 -26.13
C LYS A 60 -21.10 9.53 -26.78
N LYS A 61 -21.11 10.85 -26.99
CA LYS A 61 -22.20 11.55 -27.69
C LYS A 61 -22.31 11.04 -29.12
N ARG A 62 -21.21 11.03 -29.86
CA ARG A 62 -21.17 10.60 -31.28
C ARG A 62 -21.54 9.11 -31.44
N SER A 63 -21.21 8.25 -30.48
CA SER A 63 -21.60 6.83 -30.51
C SER A 63 -23.11 6.60 -30.43
N GLN A 64 -23.88 7.60 -30.01
CA GLN A 64 -25.35 7.56 -29.94
C GLN A 64 -26.00 8.06 -31.24
N GLU A 65 -25.24 8.70 -32.13
CA GLU A 65 -25.72 9.20 -33.40
C GLU A 65 -26.00 8.04 -34.34
N LYS A 66 -27.15 8.15 -35.07
CA LYS A 66 -27.60 7.16 -36.05
C LYS A 66 -27.96 7.85 -37.36
N ASP A 67 -27.73 7.15 -38.47
CA ASP A 67 -28.18 7.61 -39.78
C ASP A 67 -29.73 7.47 -39.91
N THR A 68 -30.27 7.91 -41.02
CA THR A 68 -31.68 7.80 -41.37
C THR A 68 -32.21 6.35 -41.41
N GLN A 69 -31.31 5.36 -41.49
CA GLN A 69 -31.63 3.92 -41.45
C GLN A 69 -31.32 3.31 -40.06
N HIS A 70 -31.14 4.10 -39.00
CA HIS A 70 -30.86 3.68 -37.63
C HIS A 70 -29.52 2.92 -37.45
N ARG A 71 -28.57 3.05 -38.42
CA ARG A 71 -27.24 2.45 -38.31
C ARG A 71 -26.27 3.39 -37.57
N LYS A 72 -25.34 2.83 -36.83
CA LYS A 72 -24.27 3.61 -36.20
C LYS A 72 -23.39 4.28 -37.28
N VAL A 73 -23.19 5.56 -37.14
CA VAL A 73 -22.36 6.38 -38.07
C VAL A 73 -20.93 6.52 -37.55
N PHE A 74 -20.73 6.44 -36.25
CA PHE A 74 -19.45 6.65 -35.59
C PHE A 74 -18.80 5.32 -35.22
N ASP A 75 -17.51 5.16 -35.53
CA ASP A 75 -16.70 4.05 -35.02
C ASP A 75 -16.30 4.33 -33.56
N ASP A 76 -16.93 3.60 -32.63
CA ASP A 76 -16.71 3.70 -31.21
C ASP A 76 -15.68 2.67 -30.69
N SER A 77 -14.92 2.05 -31.56
CA SER A 77 -13.94 1.01 -31.18
C SER A 77 -12.81 1.52 -30.29
N ALA A 78 -12.44 2.79 -30.42
CA ALA A 78 -11.43 3.45 -29.58
C ALA A 78 -11.99 3.91 -28.22
N MET A 79 -13.31 3.89 -28.04
CA MET A 79 -13.93 4.33 -26.81
C MET A 79 -13.75 3.30 -25.69
N ALA A 80 -13.27 3.75 -24.52
CA ALA A 80 -13.21 2.91 -23.32
C ALA A 80 -14.62 2.52 -22.85
N ARG A 81 -14.79 1.25 -22.56
CA ARG A 81 -16.07 0.65 -22.12
C ARG A 81 -15.93 0.05 -20.74
N HIS A 82 -16.92 0.27 -19.88
CA HIS A 82 -17.04 -0.42 -18.61
C HIS A 82 -17.85 -1.69 -18.80
N ARG A 83 -17.21 -2.85 -18.62
CA ARG A 83 -17.86 -4.16 -18.64
C ARG A 83 -18.02 -4.69 -17.20
N MET A 84 -18.71 -5.80 -17.04
CA MET A 84 -18.98 -6.40 -15.73
C MET A 84 -17.68 -6.76 -14.97
N THR A 85 -16.63 -7.17 -15.67
CA THR A 85 -15.39 -7.68 -15.09
C THR A 85 -14.17 -6.80 -15.29
N ASP A 86 -14.22 -5.85 -16.23
CA ASP A 86 -13.07 -5.01 -16.59
C ASP A 86 -13.48 -3.71 -17.28
N LEU A 87 -12.51 -2.79 -17.41
CA LEU A 87 -12.53 -1.74 -18.43
C LEU A 87 -11.86 -2.28 -19.68
N TYR A 88 -12.35 -1.89 -20.85
CA TYR A 88 -11.89 -2.43 -22.12
C TYR A 88 -11.95 -1.40 -23.25
N ILE A 89 -10.89 -1.36 -24.08
CA ILE A 89 -10.87 -0.61 -25.35
C ILE A 89 -10.80 -1.61 -26.50
N PRO A 90 -11.83 -1.72 -27.34
CA PRO A 90 -11.86 -2.70 -28.44
C PRO A 90 -10.71 -2.52 -29.45
N ALA A 91 -10.43 -1.29 -29.88
CA ALA A 91 -9.43 -1.00 -30.91
C ALA A 91 -8.01 -1.46 -30.53
N THR A 92 -7.64 -1.30 -29.27
CA THR A 92 -6.30 -1.63 -28.76
C THR A 92 -6.25 -2.93 -27.97
N ASN A 93 -7.40 -3.55 -27.70
CA ASN A 93 -7.52 -4.74 -26.81
C ASN A 93 -6.92 -4.51 -25.42
N CYS A 94 -6.89 -3.26 -24.93
CA CYS A 94 -6.41 -2.93 -23.60
C CYS A 94 -7.46 -3.21 -22.54
N THR A 95 -7.02 -3.59 -21.33
CA THR A 95 -7.92 -3.88 -20.20
C THR A 95 -7.40 -3.35 -18.88
N VAL A 96 -8.34 -2.95 -18.00
CA VAL A 96 -8.08 -2.75 -16.56
C VAL A 96 -8.90 -3.76 -15.78
N LYS A 97 -8.27 -4.49 -14.88
CA LYS A 97 -8.94 -5.50 -14.02
C LYS A 97 -8.63 -5.26 -12.56
N LYS A 98 -9.62 -5.50 -11.70
CA LYS A 98 -9.44 -5.54 -10.25
C LYS A 98 -9.30 -6.98 -9.77
N ILE A 99 -8.37 -7.21 -8.83
CA ILE A 99 -8.02 -8.53 -8.33
C ILE A 99 -7.90 -8.48 -6.81
N SER A 100 -8.37 -9.52 -6.14
CA SER A 100 -8.11 -9.76 -4.71
C SER A 100 -7.31 -11.04 -4.52
N PHE A 101 -6.74 -11.25 -3.33
CA PHE A 101 -5.91 -12.42 -2.99
C PHE A 101 -6.62 -13.78 -3.07
N ASN A 102 -7.95 -13.81 -3.14
CA ASN A 102 -8.72 -15.04 -3.19
C ASN A 102 -8.83 -15.64 -4.61
N ASN A 103 -8.26 -14.99 -5.62
CA ASN A 103 -8.24 -15.54 -6.97
C ASN A 103 -7.21 -16.66 -7.07
N LYS A 104 -7.70 -17.90 -7.14
CA LYS A 104 -6.87 -19.12 -7.29
C LYS A 104 -6.11 -19.23 -8.62
N SER A 105 -6.39 -18.36 -9.60
CA SER A 105 -5.82 -18.37 -10.95
C SER A 105 -4.92 -17.16 -11.21
N SER A 106 -4.00 -16.88 -10.31
CA SER A 106 -3.03 -15.78 -10.50
C SER A 106 -1.90 -16.13 -11.48
N ASP A 107 -1.71 -17.39 -11.79
CA ASP A 107 -0.70 -17.82 -12.75
C ASP A 107 -1.16 -17.53 -14.19
N GLY A 108 -0.29 -16.87 -14.96
CA GLY A 108 -0.56 -16.48 -16.36
C GLY A 108 -0.93 -15.01 -16.57
N PHE A 109 -0.85 -14.17 -15.54
CA PHE A 109 -0.94 -12.73 -15.73
C PHE A 109 0.31 -12.19 -16.46
N ASN A 110 0.07 -11.23 -17.35
CA ASN A 110 1.12 -10.51 -18.07
C ASN A 110 0.85 -9.00 -17.96
N PRO A 111 1.08 -8.41 -16.77
CA PRO A 111 0.75 -7.03 -16.52
C PRO A 111 1.72 -6.05 -17.21
N SER A 112 1.17 -5.05 -17.89
CA SER A 112 1.90 -3.85 -18.28
C SER A 112 2.11 -2.96 -17.07
N LEU A 113 1.05 -2.82 -16.27
CA LEU A 113 1.06 -2.12 -14.99
C LEU A 113 0.31 -2.97 -13.96
N ALA A 114 0.98 -3.30 -12.86
CA ALA A 114 0.35 -3.85 -11.67
C ALA A 114 0.38 -2.81 -10.55
N ILE A 115 -0.78 -2.35 -10.13
CA ILE A 115 -0.97 -1.43 -9.01
C ILE A 115 -1.29 -2.27 -7.77
N LEU A 116 -0.37 -2.29 -6.81
CA LEU A 116 -0.47 -3.03 -5.57
C LEU A 116 -0.77 -2.04 -4.44
N ASP A 117 -2.01 -2.03 -3.96
CA ASP A 117 -2.45 -1.09 -2.93
C ASP A 117 -2.42 -1.71 -1.54
N GLU A 118 -2.19 -0.86 -0.54
CA GLU A 118 -2.11 -1.21 0.88
C GLU A 118 -1.14 -2.38 1.17
N VAL A 119 0.05 -2.35 0.55
CA VAL A 119 1.05 -3.44 0.65
C VAL A 119 1.46 -3.72 2.11
N ALA A 120 1.40 -2.72 3.00
CA ALA A 120 1.66 -2.92 4.43
C ALA A 120 0.60 -3.78 5.15
N ALA A 121 -0.56 -4.00 4.53
CA ALA A 121 -1.60 -4.89 5.02
C ALA A 121 -1.55 -6.30 4.40
N TRP A 122 -0.52 -6.60 3.60
CA TRP A 122 -0.36 -7.89 2.94
C TRP A 122 0.33 -8.87 3.89
N GLU A 123 -0.45 -9.75 4.48
CA GLU A 123 0.00 -10.64 5.55
C GLU A 123 0.62 -11.95 5.00
N GLY A 124 1.70 -12.36 5.63
CA GLY A 124 2.33 -13.66 5.51
C GLY A 124 2.71 -14.08 4.08
N ASP A 125 2.84 -15.39 3.88
CA ASP A 125 3.23 -16.01 2.61
C ASP A 125 2.29 -15.70 1.45
N LYS A 126 1.01 -15.39 1.72
CA LYS A 126 0.04 -15.04 0.68
C LYS A 126 0.38 -13.70 0.04
N GLY A 127 0.74 -12.71 0.85
CA GLY A 127 1.13 -11.39 0.35
C GLY A 127 2.39 -11.47 -0.50
N LEU A 128 3.41 -12.17 -0.01
CA LEU A 128 4.66 -12.39 -0.74
C LEU A 128 4.41 -13.11 -2.07
N LYS A 129 3.64 -14.20 -2.05
CA LYS A 129 3.31 -14.97 -3.26
C LYS A 129 2.61 -14.11 -4.31
N GLN A 130 1.64 -13.28 -3.92
CA GLN A 130 0.93 -12.41 -4.86
C GLN A 130 1.84 -11.34 -5.47
N TYR A 131 2.73 -10.76 -4.67
CA TYR A 131 3.74 -9.84 -5.18
C TYR A 131 4.65 -10.51 -6.23
N GLU A 132 5.18 -11.69 -5.92
CA GLU A 132 6.07 -12.42 -6.82
C GLU A 132 5.35 -12.87 -8.11
N VAL A 133 4.09 -13.25 -8.05
CA VAL A 133 3.28 -13.57 -9.23
C VAL A 133 3.16 -12.37 -10.16
N MET A 134 2.86 -11.18 -9.63
CA MET A 134 2.76 -9.96 -10.45
C MET A 134 4.13 -9.54 -11.02
N LYS A 135 5.19 -9.65 -10.22
CA LYS A 135 6.55 -9.34 -10.63
C LYS A 135 7.05 -10.29 -11.74
N SER A 136 6.88 -11.59 -11.53
CA SER A 136 7.30 -12.60 -12.52
C SER A 136 6.46 -12.57 -13.79
N GLY A 137 5.18 -12.22 -13.68
CA GLY A 137 4.28 -12.04 -14.81
C GLY A 137 4.71 -10.94 -15.79
N GLN A 138 5.55 -9.98 -15.34
CA GLN A 138 6.11 -8.93 -16.20
C GLN A 138 7.35 -9.35 -17.00
N GLY A 139 7.84 -10.57 -16.80
CA GLY A 139 9.11 -11.02 -17.43
C GLY A 139 9.15 -10.93 -18.96
N ALA A 140 8.00 -10.98 -19.63
CA ALA A 140 7.88 -10.83 -21.08
C ALA A 140 7.62 -9.35 -21.52
N ARG A 141 7.56 -8.40 -20.59
CA ARG A 141 7.29 -6.98 -20.88
C ARG A 141 8.50 -6.12 -20.52
N PRO A 142 9.21 -5.56 -21.54
CA PRO A 142 10.39 -4.71 -21.29
C PRO A 142 10.08 -3.50 -20.40
N ASP A 143 8.90 -2.90 -20.56
CA ASP A 143 8.45 -1.68 -19.89
C ASP A 143 7.40 -1.94 -18.79
N GLY A 144 7.30 -3.18 -18.31
CA GLY A 144 6.39 -3.55 -17.25
C GLY A 144 6.68 -2.78 -15.96
N LEU A 145 5.65 -2.13 -15.38
CA LEU A 145 5.73 -1.37 -14.13
C LEU A 145 4.95 -2.06 -13.01
N LEU A 146 5.61 -2.23 -11.86
CA LEU A 146 4.99 -2.66 -10.62
C LEU A 146 4.94 -1.47 -9.65
N LEU A 147 3.77 -0.90 -9.46
CA LEU A 147 3.54 0.26 -8.60
C LEU A 147 2.99 -0.20 -7.25
N SER A 148 3.82 -0.14 -6.20
CA SER A 148 3.42 -0.50 -4.83
C SER A 148 3.07 0.75 -4.04
N CYS A 149 1.79 0.89 -3.67
CA CYS A 149 1.26 2.03 -2.89
C CYS A 149 0.91 1.58 -1.48
N THR A 150 1.38 2.31 -0.46
CA THR A 150 1.02 1.98 0.92
C THR A 150 1.31 3.13 1.89
N THR A 151 0.62 3.14 3.01
CA THR A 151 1.09 3.73 4.28
C THR A 151 1.85 2.68 5.07
N SER A 152 2.56 3.09 6.12
CA SER A 152 3.09 2.17 7.13
C SER A 152 1.96 1.35 7.77
N GLY A 153 2.33 0.20 8.35
CA GLY A 153 1.41 -0.75 8.96
C GLY A 153 1.89 -1.29 10.30
N TYR A 154 1.23 -2.35 10.75
CA TYR A 154 1.52 -3.04 12.01
C TYR A 154 2.03 -4.46 11.80
N VAL A 155 1.90 -5.01 10.60
CA VAL A 155 2.26 -6.39 10.29
C VAL A 155 3.77 -6.55 10.24
N ASN A 156 4.29 -7.53 10.98
CA ASN A 156 5.70 -7.90 10.98
C ASN A 156 5.97 -9.03 9.97
N ASP A 157 7.24 -9.12 9.52
CA ASP A 157 7.72 -10.15 8.59
C ASP A 157 6.85 -10.27 7.32
N SER A 158 6.45 -9.12 6.79
CA SER A 158 5.61 -8.99 5.60
C SER A 158 6.43 -8.56 4.38
N ILE A 159 5.83 -8.66 3.20
CA ILE A 159 6.39 -8.11 1.96
C ILE A 159 6.72 -6.61 2.10
N PHE A 160 5.98 -5.87 2.91
CA PHE A 160 6.26 -4.45 3.19
C PHE A 160 7.64 -4.27 3.84
N ASP A 161 8.02 -5.13 4.78
CA ASP A 161 9.34 -5.06 5.45
C ASP A 161 10.47 -5.36 4.47
N GLU A 162 10.28 -6.36 3.60
CA GLU A 162 11.24 -6.68 2.56
C GLU A 162 11.42 -5.52 1.58
N LEU A 163 10.32 -4.96 1.08
CA LEU A 163 10.35 -3.81 0.17
C LEU A 163 10.96 -2.56 0.84
N THR A 164 10.69 -2.34 2.11
CA THR A 164 11.28 -1.23 2.88
C THR A 164 12.78 -1.39 3.02
N LYS A 165 13.27 -2.57 3.44
CA LYS A 165 14.70 -2.88 3.53
C LYS A 165 15.40 -2.72 2.18
N ARG A 166 14.79 -3.24 1.12
CA ARG A 166 15.31 -3.14 -0.25
C ARG A 166 15.38 -1.68 -0.72
N SER A 167 14.33 -0.89 -0.47
CA SER A 167 14.26 0.53 -0.80
C SER A 167 15.31 1.36 -0.04
N THR A 168 15.46 1.10 1.26
CA THR A 168 16.47 1.76 2.09
C THR A 168 17.88 1.49 1.59
N ARG A 169 18.22 0.24 1.28
CA ARG A 169 19.54 -0.11 0.71
C ARG A 169 19.78 0.58 -0.64
N PHE A 170 18.75 0.68 -1.47
CA PHE A 170 18.84 1.40 -2.74
C PHE A 170 19.13 2.90 -2.52
N LEU A 171 18.38 3.57 -1.64
CA LEU A 171 18.56 4.99 -1.33
C LEU A 171 19.92 5.31 -0.69
N LEU A 172 20.47 4.38 0.08
CA LEU A 172 21.81 4.49 0.68
C LEU A 172 22.95 4.18 -0.31
N GLY A 173 22.64 3.73 -1.52
CA GLY A 173 23.65 3.37 -2.52
C GLY A 173 24.23 1.95 -2.35
N ASP A 174 23.69 1.14 -1.46
CA ASP A 174 24.13 -0.23 -1.16
C ASP A 174 23.47 -1.28 -2.06
N SER A 175 22.80 -0.87 -3.13
CA SER A 175 22.12 -1.74 -4.07
C SER A 175 22.64 -1.55 -5.49
N LYS A 176 22.79 -2.65 -6.23
CA LYS A 176 23.11 -2.64 -7.67
C LYS A 176 21.87 -2.60 -8.56
N GLU A 177 20.68 -2.50 -7.99
CA GLU A 177 19.44 -2.44 -8.75
C GLU A 177 19.35 -1.14 -9.55
N THR A 178 18.88 -1.23 -10.79
CA THR A 178 18.72 -0.07 -11.70
C THR A 178 17.27 0.22 -12.04
N ARG A 179 16.34 -0.68 -11.66
CA ARG A 179 14.90 -0.62 -11.99
C ARG A 179 14.04 -0.52 -10.74
N LEU A 180 14.51 0.21 -9.74
CA LEU A 180 13.79 0.49 -8.50
C LEU A 180 13.74 2.01 -8.30
N LEU A 181 12.55 2.54 -8.01
CA LEU A 181 12.34 3.96 -7.72
C LEU A 181 11.54 4.10 -6.43
N PRO A 182 12.19 4.15 -5.26
CA PRO A 182 11.49 4.25 -3.99
C PRO A 182 11.19 5.70 -3.62
N PHE A 183 9.93 5.97 -3.26
CA PHE A 183 9.48 7.19 -2.61
C PHE A 183 9.08 6.85 -1.17
N MET A 184 9.85 7.30 -0.19
CA MET A 184 9.64 7.02 1.23
C MET A 184 9.48 8.34 1.99
N TYR A 185 8.23 8.75 2.19
CA TYR A 185 7.88 9.95 2.95
C TYR A 185 7.51 9.57 4.37
N MET A 186 8.36 9.92 5.33
CA MET A 186 8.16 9.68 6.75
C MET A 186 8.81 10.79 7.55
N ILE A 187 8.50 10.89 8.84
CA ILE A 187 9.22 11.78 9.74
C ILE A 187 10.61 11.24 10.04
N ASP A 188 11.57 12.12 10.31
CA ASP A 188 12.96 11.74 10.66
C ASP A 188 13.12 11.46 12.16
N ASP A 189 12.39 12.20 13.00
CA ASP A 189 12.49 12.14 14.45
C ASP A 189 11.13 11.75 15.06
N VAL A 190 11.04 10.53 15.59
CA VAL A 190 9.79 9.98 16.17
C VAL A 190 9.40 10.74 17.46
N ASP A 191 10.34 11.32 18.18
CA ASP A 191 10.05 12.08 19.39
C ASP A 191 9.31 13.39 19.06
N LYS A 192 9.42 13.88 17.82
CA LYS A 192 8.72 15.05 17.28
C LYS A 192 7.45 14.68 16.49
N TRP A 193 6.82 13.57 16.85
CA TRP A 193 5.64 13.05 16.15
C TRP A 193 4.47 14.03 16.05
N ASN A 194 4.39 15.02 16.94
CA ASN A 194 3.37 16.08 17.00
C ASN A 194 3.85 17.46 16.46
N ASP A 195 5.07 17.56 15.92
CA ASP A 195 5.55 18.78 15.27
C ASP A 195 5.08 18.82 13.80
N ILE A 196 4.34 19.87 13.46
CA ILE A 196 3.83 20.09 12.08
C ILE A 196 4.96 20.19 11.05
N ASN A 197 6.12 20.75 11.40
CA ASN A 197 7.26 20.85 10.48
C ASN A 197 7.85 19.46 10.20
N GLU A 198 7.89 18.60 11.21
CA GLU A 198 8.31 17.22 11.02
C GLU A 198 7.27 16.43 10.19
N LEU A 199 5.98 16.62 10.49
CA LEU A 199 4.88 15.99 9.76
C LEU A 199 4.83 16.35 8.27
N ARG A 200 5.35 17.51 7.86
CA ARG A 200 5.46 17.89 6.43
C ARG A 200 6.32 16.90 5.64
N LYS A 201 7.33 16.29 6.25
CA LYS A 201 8.19 15.29 5.58
C LYS A 201 7.43 14.02 5.22
N ALA A 202 6.49 13.61 6.08
CA ALA A 202 5.64 12.44 5.84
C ALA A 202 4.41 12.77 4.95
N ASN A 203 4.02 14.05 4.88
CA ASN A 203 2.80 14.51 4.23
C ASN A 203 3.10 15.55 3.13
N PRO A 204 3.59 15.12 1.95
CA PRO A 204 3.93 16.04 0.86
C PRO A 204 2.73 16.86 0.36
N ASN A 205 1.51 16.38 0.56
CA ASN A 205 0.25 17.04 0.20
C ASN A 205 -0.38 17.85 1.34
N LEU A 206 0.39 18.17 2.39
CA LEU A 206 -0.09 18.99 3.50
C LEU A 206 -0.44 20.43 3.04
N GLY A 207 -1.66 20.83 3.29
CA GLY A 207 -2.24 22.09 2.82
C GLY A 207 -3.05 21.97 1.53
N VAL A 208 -3.06 20.79 0.88
CA VAL A 208 -3.83 20.51 -0.34
C VAL A 208 -4.93 19.48 -0.04
N SER A 209 -4.56 18.22 0.22
CA SER A 209 -5.50 17.12 0.48
C SER A 209 -5.67 16.79 1.96
N ILE A 210 -4.76 17.24 2.81
CA ILE A 210 -4.81 17.15 4.26
C ILE A 210 -4.47 18.52 4.85
N THR A 211 -5.26 19.01 5.80
CA THR A 211 -5.08 20.33 6.39
C THR A 211 -4.27 20.27 7.70
N VAL A 212 -3.63 21.37 8.05
CA VAL A 212 -2.92 21.50 9.34
C VAL A 212 -3.89 21.37 10.50
N ASP A 213 -5.05 22.00 10.42
CA ASP A 213 -6.08 21.96 11.47
C ASP A 213 -6.55 20.53 11.76
N TYR A 214 -6.76 19.73 10.70
CA TYR A 214 -7.09 18.32 10.83
C TYR A 214 -5.99 17.53 11.57
N LEU A 215 -4.71 17.77 11.25
CA LEU A 215 -3.61 17.10 11.94
C LEU A 215 -3.51 17.52 13.41
N LEU A 216 -3.75 18.79 13.73
CA LEU A 216 -3.76 19.28 15.12
C LEU A 216 -4.89 18.64 15.95
N GLU A 217 -6.06 18.45 15.37
CA GLU A 217 -7.17 17.72 16.02
C GLU A 217 -6.79 16.26 16.28
N GLU A 218 -6.20 15.56 15.29
CA GLU A 218 -5.76 14.18 15.44
C GLU A 218 -4.61 14.04 16.47
N ILE A 219 -3.70 15.02 16.55
CA ILE A 219 -2.65 15.09 17.59
C ILE A 219 -3.28 15.17 18.98
N ALA A 220 -4.25 16.07 19.18
CA ALA A 220 -4.93 16.22 20.47
C ALA A 220 -5.62 14.91 20.92
N VAL A 221 -6.21 14.16 19.98
CA VAL A 221 -6.76 12.83 20.25
C VAL A 221 -5.67 11.82 20.61
N ALA A 222 -4.53 11.88 19.91
CA ALA A 222 -3.42 10.97 20.10
C ALA A 222 -2.69 11.17 21.44
N GLU A 223 -2.63 12.39 21.94
CA GLU A 223 -2.05 12.71 23.26
C GLU A 223 -2.85 12.10 24.42
N GLY A 224 -4.15 11.88 24.24
CA GLY A 224 -5.03 11.30 25.25
C GLY A 224 -4.92 9.77 25.40
N SER A 225 -4.25 9.05 24.48
CA SER A 225 -4.22 7.57 24.48
C SER A 225 -3.02 6.99 23.75
N LEU A 226 -2.32 6.07 24.39
CA LEU A 226 -1.17 5.36 23.77
C LEU A 226 -1.56 4.62 22.48
N SER A 227 -2.72 4.00 22.45
CA SER A 227 -3.23 3.34 21.25
C SER A 227 -3.49 4.33 20.11
N LYS A 228 -4.07 5.50 20.42
CA LYS A 228 -4.29 6.57 19.44
C LYS A 228 -3.00 7.20 18.97
N LYS A 229 -2.01 7.35 19.87
CA LYS A 229 -0.67 7.81 19.51
C LYS A 229 0.01 6.84 18.54
N ALA A 230 -0.03 5.52 18.81
CA ALA A 230 0.52 4.52 17.90
C ALA A 230 -0.18 4.54 16.54
N GLU A 231 -1.51 4.72 16.53
CA GLU A 231 -2.29 4.86 15.30
C GLU A 231 -1.89 6.11 14.51
N PHE A 232 -1.72 7.25 15.17
CA PHE A 232 -1.30 8.51 14.57
C PHE A 232 0.11 8.39 13.96
N ILE A 233 1.07 7.85 14.72
CA ILE A 233 2.45 7.64 14.26
C ILE A 233 2.47 6.73 13.04
N CYS A 234 1.68 5.66 13.02
CA CYS A 234 1.59 4.78 11.87
C CYS A 234 0.99 5.49 10.64
N LYS A 235 -0.12 6.21 10.81
CA LYS A 235 -0.92 6.72 9.70
C LYS A 235 -0.46 8.07 9.14
N TYR A 236 0.03 8.97 10.00
CA TYR A 236 0.36 10.36 9.63
C TYR A 236 1.86 10.68 9.73
N CYS A 237 2.60 10.02 10.62
CA CYS A 237 4.06 10.09 10.62
C CYS A 237 4.69 9.06 9.68
N ASN A 238 3.88 8.08 9.25
CA ASN A 238 4.28 7.01 8.34
C ASN A 238 5.42 6.12 8.89
N ILE A 239 5.45 5.93 10.19
CA ILE A 239 6.41 5.08 10.91
C ILE A 239 5.71 3.80 11.33
N LYS A 240 6.31 2.66 10.98
CA LYS A 240 5.79 1.34 11.35
C LYS A 240 5.67 1.21 12.87
N GLN A 241 4.56 0.63 13.32
CA GLN A 241 4.32 0.31 14.72
C GLN A 241 4.16 -1.21 14.88
N ASN A 242 4.62 -1.77 16.00
CA ASN A 242 4.56 -3.21 16.23
C ASN A 242 3.13 -3.71 16.52
N SER A 243 2.27 -2.86 17.13
CA SER A 243 0.85 -3.13 17.37
C SER A 243 0.11 -1.84 17.74
N SER A 244 -1.12 -1.71 17.27
CA SER A 244 -2.04 -0.65 17.75
C SER A 244 -2.56 -0.94 19.17
N LEU A 245 -2.37 -2.16 19.67
CA LEU A 245 -2.81 -2.64 20.98
C LEU A 245 -1.64 -2.92 21.93
N ALA A 246 -0.41 -2.52 21.56
CA ALA A 246 0.74 -2.73 22.43
C ALA A 246 0.56 -2.00 23.76
N TRP A 247 0.61 -2.75 24.84
CA TRP A 247 0.55 -2.21 26.22
C TRP A 247 1.72 -1.27 26.52
N LEU A 248 2.91 -1.59 26.00
CA LEU A 248 4.11 -0.76 26.12
C LEU A 248 4.70 -0.46 24.73
N PRO A 249 5.17 0.77 24.49
CA PRO A 249 5.96 1.08 23.30
C PRO A 249 7.23 0.23 23.25
N ALA A 250 7.63 -0.23 22.06
CA ALA A 250 8.83 -1.06 21.88
C ALA A 250 10.09 -0.37 22.41
N GLN A 251 10.18 0.96 22.34
CA GLN A 251 11.27 1.77 22.90
C GLN A 251 11.38 1.65 24.42
N VAL A 252 10.21 1.61 25.13
CA VAL A 252 10.19 1.42 26.60
C VAL A 252 10.62 -0.01 26.94
N VAL A 253 10.16 -1.00 26.18
CA VAL A 253 10.56 -2.41 26.37
C VAL A 253 12.07 -2.57 26.10
N ASN A 254 12.57 -2.01 25.01
CA ASN A 254 13.99 -2.09 24.68
C ASN A 254 14.87 -1.27 25.66
N GLY A 255 14.37 -0.11 26.13
CA GLY A 255 15.06 0.68 27.15
C GLY A 255 15.07 0.06 28.54
N ALA A 256 14.12 -0.85 28.81
CA ALA A 256 14.06 -1.64 30.02
C ALA A 256 14.92 -2.92 29.98
N SER A 257 15.55 -3.20 28.83
CA SER A 257 16.44 -4.35 28.68
C SER A 257 17.73 -4.11 29.48
N GLY A 258 17.91 -4.89 30.52
CA GLY A 258 19.09 -4.82 31.40
C GLY A 258 20.26 -5.62 30.83
N GLU A 259 20.90 -5.16 29.76
CA GLU A 259 22.04 -5.84 29.12
C GLU A 259 23.21 -6.17 30.07
N HIS A 260 23.24 -5.55 31.25
CA HIS A 260 24.30 -5.72 32.26
C HIS A 260 23.85 -6.48 33.50
N MET A 261 22.57 -6.86 33.62
CA MET A 261 22.08 -7.63 34.77
C MET A 261 22.38 -9.11 34.61
N LYS A 262 23.00 -9.70 35.61
CA LYS A 262 23.26 -11.15 35.68
C LYS A 262 22.34 -11.78 36.72
N LEU A 263 22.00 -13.05 36.53
CA LEU A 263 21.16 -13.80 37.49
C LEU A 263 21.78 -13.84 38.88
N GLU A 264 23.09 -13.84 38.97
CA GLU A 264 23.86 -13.85 40.22
C GLU A 264 23.68 -12.58 41.05
N ASP A 265 23.37 -11.45 40.41
CA ASP A 265 23.12 -10.15 41.05
C ASP A 265 21.86 -10.18 41.92
N PHE A 266 20.97 -11.13 41.66
CA PHE A 266 19.70 -11.32 42.39
C PHE A 266 19.73 -12.47 43.41
N SER A 267 20.91 -12.97 43.73
CA SER A 267 21.06 -14.05 44.69
C SER A 267 20.51 -13.64 46.06
N GLY A 268 19.55 -14.39 46.58
CA GLY A 268 18.87 -14.11 47.84
C GLY A 268 17.64 -13.20 47.73
N CYS A 269 17.28 -12.72 46.56
CA CYS A 269 16.04 -11.99 46.34
C CYS A 269 14.83 -12.93 46.28
N TYR A 270 13.66 -12.42 46.71
CA TYR A 270 12.41 -13.13 46.52
C TYR A 270 12.02 -13.13 45.04
N CYS A 271 11.63 -14.29 44.53
CA CYS A 271 11.29 -14.44 43.13
C CYS A 271 9.95 -15.16 42.94
N VAL A 272 9.13 -14.69 42.01
CA VAL A 272 7.90 -15.38 41.57
C VAL A 272 8.13 -15.90 40.17
N GLY A 273 8.10 -17.23 40.01
CA GLY A 273 8.25 -17.89 38.70
C GLY A 273 6.91 -18.17 38.04
N GLY A 274 6.83 -17.94 36.74
CA GLY A 274 5.73 -18.35 35.87
C GLY A 274 6.24 -19.28 34.76
N ILE A 275 5.54 -20.39 34.51
CA ILE A 275 5.86 -21.34 33.46
C ILE A 275 4.62 -21.54 32.58
N ASP A 276 4.77 -21.36 31.30
CA ASP A 276 3.78 -21.69 30.28
C ASP A 276 4.30 -22.85 29.44
N LEU A 277 3.57 -23.98 29.44
CA LEU A 277 3.98 -25.22 28.79
C LEU A 277 3.20 -25.46 27.53
N SER A 278 3.90 -25.58 26.41
CA SER A 278 3.30 -25.94 25.12
C SER A 278 3.10 -27.46 24.99
N GLN A 279 2.03 -27.87 24.27
CA GLN A 279 1.78 -29.29 24.00
C GLN A 279 2.23 -29.78 22.63
N THR A 280 2.33 -28.94 21.58
CA THR A 280 2.60 -29.47 20.23
C THR A 280 3.42 -28.59 19.29
N ARG A 281 3.13 -27.32 19.09
CA ARG A 281 3.84 -26.44 18.12
C ARG A 281 3.99 -25.01 18.61
N ASP A 282 3.93 -24.83 19.87
CA ASP A 282 4.06 -23.55 20.56
C ASP A 282 5.35 -23.50 21.37
N LEU A 283 5.76 -22.31 21.81
CA LEU A 283 6.95 -22.12 22.61
C LEU A 283 6.64 -22.31 24.09
N THR A 284 7.49 -23.05 24.79
CA THR A 284 7.47 -23.07 26.25
C THR A 284 8.18 -21.82 26.75
N ALA A 285 7.50 -21.04 27.61
CA ALA A 285 8.05 -19.85 28.22
C ALA A 285 8.25 -20.07 29.72
N CYS A 286 9.38 -19.61 30.25
CA CYS A 286 9.65 -19.54 31.67
C CYS A 286 10.06 -18.09 32.02
N THR A 287 9.35 -17.51 32.99
CA THR A 287 9.63 -16.12 33.43
C THR A 287 9.83 -16.09 34.92
N ALA A 288 10.69 -15.21 35.39
CA ALA A 288 10.92 -14.91 36.79
C ALA A 288 10.77 -13.41 37.03
N VAL A 289 10.01 -13.05 38.05
CA VAL A 289 9.86 -11.67 38.54
C VAL A 289 10.53 -11.60 39.90
N ILE A 290 11.53 -10.74 40.02
CA ILE A 290 12.37 -10.58 41.21
C ILE A 290 12.06 -9.24 41.85
#